data_50690d10da88a419a5650bbfcadf9abd
#
_entry.id   50690d10da88a419a5650bbfcadf9abd
#
_cell.length_a   1.000
_cell.length_b   1.000
_cell.length_c   1.000
_cell.angle_alpha   90.00
_cell.angle_beta   90.00
_cell.angle_gamma   90.00
#
_symmetry.space_group_name_H-M   'P 1'
#
loop_
_entity.id
_entity.type
_entity.pdbx_description
1 polymer ?
#
loop_
_entity_poly.entity_id
_entity_poly.type
_entity_poly.pdbx_seq_one_letter_code
_entity_poly.pdbx_strand_id
1 'polypeptide(L)'
;MGSFKRIGVARVLAAVLLFAFAAFVLLSFSKEAFDAKALLFMALVMLLILVQHMLLAWLLPHGDRLMAMLVSFLMTVGLVIQYRLNSSNALNQLVFSCIGIVAMLIMLVLMKKPVVMLYLRIPAAIASVGILLALLFIGKEYGGAVNWISIAGIMFQPSEFVKVAMILILAGSMSEKTEVKKLIMPTLFAVTVAALLVIQRDLGAAMLMAMVYLTMFYASTGKLGTTLLGAAACGAGATASYFIFDHVRRRVAVWQEPWATYSTSGFQIAQGLMAIASGGLWGMGLGEGSPKLIPAYQTDYIFAVICEEFGIVFGIGIMAIYLLIVIRGCMTALNSNNRFVSLCAFGASALIAVQAFIIIGGVIKLIPLTGITMPYVSYGGSSLIACMMLHGILQSAADYNGRMLERELYDEQYGADNGYDEYDDEAGDDGAYEYSGEGEA
;
A
#
# COMPACT_ATOMS: atom_id res chain seq x y z
N MET A 1 -0.09 -32.42 -1.02
CA MET A 1 -0.69 -31.07 -1.12
C MET A 1 0.09 -30.09 -2.03
N GLY A 2 1.36 -30.30 -2.33
CA GLY A 2 2.22 -29.38 -3.10
C GLY A 2 1.87 -29.19 -4.59
N SER A 3 1.36 -30.20 -5.28
CA SER A 3 1.14 -30.11 -6.74
C SER A 3 -0.11 -29.31 -7.10
N PHE A 4 -1.20 -29.41 -6.33
CA PHE A 4 -2.43 -28.63 -6.55
C PHE A 4 -2.24 -27.13 -6.31
N LYS A 5 -1.42 -26.73 -5.31
CA LYS A 5 -1.05 -25.32 -5.10
C LYS A 5 -0.26 -24.75 -6.28
N ARG A 6 0.66 -25.51 -6.86
CA ARG A 6 1.49 -25.05 -8.00
C ARG A 6 0.68 -24.86 -9.28
N ILE A 7 -0.28 -25.74 -9.55
CA ILE A 7 -1.16 -25.65 -10.74
C ILE A 7 -2.08 -24.41 -10.65
N GLY A 8 -2.59 -24.08 -9.46
CA GLY A 8 -3.40 -22.88 -9.24
C GLY A 8 -2.64 -21.59 -9.53
N VAL A 9 -1.41 -21.46 -9.04
CA VAL A 9 -0.56 -20.27 -9.24
C VAL A 9 -0.20 -20.07 -10.71
N ALA A 10 0.16 -21.14 -11.42
CA ALA A 10 0.48 -21.08 -12.85
C ALA A 10 -0.71 -20.60 -13.70
N ARG A 11 -1.94 -21.02 -13.36
CA ARG A 11 -3.16 -20.57 -14.03
C ARG A 11 -3.42 -19.08 -13.81
N VAL A 12 -3.22 -18.58 -12.58
CA VAL A 12 -3.38 -17.15 -12.29
C VAL A 12 -2.31 -16.33 -13.01
N LEU A 13 -1.06 -16.77 -13.01
CA LEU A 13 0.01 -16.11 -13.78
C LEU A 13 -0.34 -16.06 -15.28
N ALA A 14 -0.79 -17.19 -15.84
CA ALA A 14 -1.20 -17.25 -17.25
C ALA A 14 -2.37 -16.28 -17.52
N ALA A 15 -3.34 -16.14 -16.61
CA ALA A 15 -4.44 -15.20 -16.75
C ALA A 15 -3.95 -13.73 -16.73
N VAL A 16 -2.99 -13.38 -15.86
CA VAL A 16 -2.39 -12.02 -15.83
C VAL A 16 -1.64 -11.72 -17.12
N LEU A 17 -0.85 -12.67 -17.61
CA LEU A 17 -0.12 -12.52 -18.87
C LEU A 17 -1.08 -12.44 -20.07
N LEU A 18 -2.14 -13.24 -20.07
CA LEU A 18 -3.18 -13.21 -21.13
C LEU A 18 -3.92 -11.87 -21.14
N PHE A 19 -4.25 -11.33 -19.95
CA PHE A 19 -4.84 -10.00 -19.85
C PHE A 19 -3.91 -8.92 -20.42
N ALA A 20 -2.63 -8.94 -20.03
CA ALA A 20 -1.63 -8.02 -20.58
C ALA A 20 -1.54 -8.13 -22.09
N PHE A 21 -1.44 -9.35 -22.62
CA PHE A 21 -1.39 -9.62 -24.05
C PHE A 21 -2.62 -9.06 -24.77
N ALA A 22 -3.82 -9.42 -24.33
CA ALA A 22 -5.07 -9.00 -24.97
C ALA A 22 -5.23 -7.47 -24.94
N ALA A 23 -4.96 -6.84 -23.79
CA ALA A 23 -5.09 -5.38 -23.65
C ALA A 23 -4.13 -4.61 -24.56
N PHE A 24 -2.85 -5.00 -24.63
CA PHE A 24 -1.88 -4.30 -25.49
C PHE A 24 -2.06 -4.61 -26.98
N VAL A 25 -2.54 -5.80 -27.32
CA VAL A 25 -2.94 -6.11 -28.70
C VAL A 25 -4.11 -5.21 -29.12
N LEU A 26 -5.14 -5.08 -28.29
CA LEU A 26 -6.24 -4.13 -28.56
C LEU A 26 -5.73 -2.70 -28.71
N LEU A 27 -4.84 -2.23 -27.83
CA LEU A 27 -4.26 -0.89 -27.90
C LEU A 27 -3.41 -0.68 -29.17
N SER A 28 -2.78 -1.73 -29.70
CA SER A 28 -2.00 -1.63 -30.95
C SER A 28 -2.87 -1.37 -32.19
N PHE A 29 -4.15 -1.74 -32.14
CA PHE A 29 -5.13 -1.53 -33.21
C PHE A 29 -6.12 -0.40 -32.92
N SER A 30 -6.11 0.22 -31.74
CA SER A 30 -7.08 1.25 -31.35
C SER A 30 -6.86 2.62 -32.00
N LYS A 31 -5.73 2.82 -32.68
CA LYS A 31 -5.39 4.07 -33.39
C LYS A 31 -5.57 3.90 -34.92
N GLU A 32 -5.67 5.03 -35.65
CA GLU A 32 -5.75 5.03 -37.11
C GLU A 32 -4.57 4.29 -37.78
N ALA A 33 -3.40 4.26 -37.11
CA ALA A 33 -2.22 3.52 -37.55
C ALA A 33 -1.81 2.48 -36.51
N PHE A 34 -1.35 1.32 -36.93
CA PHE A 34 -0.83 0.26 -36.10
C PHE A 34 0.33 0.76 -35.22
N ASP A 35 0.17 0.60 -33.88
CA ASP A 35 1.17 1.03 -32.89
C ASP A 35 2.09 -0.13 -32.47
N ALA A 36 3.18 -0.33 -33.23
CA ALA A 36 4.19 -1.33 -32.91
C ALA A 36 4.85 -1.10 -31.52
N LYS A 37 4.87 0.15 -31.01
CA LYS A 37 5.42 0.46 -29.67
C LYS A 37 4.59 -0.16 -28.56
N ALA A 38 3.27 -0.32 -28.76
CA ALA A 38 2.40 -1.01 -27.83
C ALA A 38 2.83 -2.46 -27.61
N LEU A 39 3.22 -3.17 -28.68
CA LEU A 39 3.68 -4.56 -28.58
C LEU A 39 5.05 -4.66 -27.91
N LEU A 40 5.96 -3.71 -28.16
CA LEU A 40 7.23 -3.66 -27.44
C LEU A 40 7.00 -3.42 -25.93
N PHE A 41 6.12 -2.48 -25.60
CA PHE A 41 5.77 -2.18 -24.22
C PHE A 41 5.09 -3.37 -23.54
N MET A 42 4.21 -4.10 -24.24
CA MET A 42 3.64 -5.36 -23.81
C MET A 42 4.72 -6.36 -23.39
N ALA A 43 5.72 -6.58 -24.27
CA ALA A 43 6.82 -7.50 -23.97
C ALA A 43 7.59 -7.10 -22.71
N LEU A 44 7.83 -5.80 -22.51
CA LEU A 44 8.48 -5.27 -21.29
C LEU A 44 7.63 -5.49 -20.03
N VAL A 45 6.31 -5.27 -20.11
CA VAL A 45 5.39 -5.53 -18.98
C VAL A 45 5.33 -7.01 -18.64
N MET A 46 5.21 -7.89 -19.64
CA MET A 46 5.22 -9.34 -19.41
C MET A 46 6.55 -9.80 -18.81
N LEU A 47 7.67 -9.27 -19.29
CA LEU A 47 8.99 -9.54 -18.75
C LEU A 47 9.10 -9.10 -17.28
N LEU A 48 8.59 -7.89 -16.95
CA LEU A 48 8.56 -7.38 -15.58
C LEU A 48 7.81 -8.33 -14.64
N ILE A 49 6.61 -8.80 -15.05
CA ILE A 49 5.79 -9.75 -14.28
C ILE A 49 6.55 -11.07 -14.06
N LEU A 50 7.16 -11.62 -15.13
CA LEU A 50 7.91 -12.87 -15.07
C LEU A 50 9.14 -12.72 -14.15
N VAL A 51 9.91 -11.65 -14.28
CA VAL A 51 11.08 -11.37 -13.45
C VAL A 51 10.66 -11.24 -11.98
N GLN A 52 9.62 -10.45 -11.68
CA GLN A 52 9.12 -10.33 -10.31
C GLN A 52 8.69 -11.70 -9.74
N HIS A 53 7.96 -12.49 -10.53
CA HIS A 53 7.53 -13.82 -10.10
C HIS A 53 8.71 -14.76 -9.85
N MET A 54 9.71 -14.79 -10.75
CA MET A 54 10.92 -15.61 -10.61
C MET A 54 11.75 -15.20 -9.39
N LEU A 55 11.95 -13.88 -9.18
CA LEU A 55 12.68 -13.37 -8.02
C LEU A 55 12.01 -13.76 -6.70
N LEU A 56 10.69 -13.58 -6.60
CA LEU A 56 9.94 -14.00 -5.41
C LEU A 56 9.96 -15.53 -5.25
N ALA A 57 9.92 -16.28 -6.36
CA ALA A 57 10.01 -17.74 -6.33
C ALA A 57 11.34 -18.23 -5.79
N TRP A 58 12.41 -17.57 -6.15
CA TRP A 58 13.75 -17.93 -5.75
C TRP A 58 14.09 -17.47 -4.32
N LEU A 59 13.74 -16.23 -3.97
CA LEU A 59 14.13 -15.61 -2.69
C LEU A 59 13.23 -16.01 -1.51
N LEU A 60 11.95 -16.31 -1.78
CA LEU A 60 10.93 -16.60 -0.78
C LEU A 60 10.17 -17.89 -1.15
N PRO A 61 10.70 -19.08 -0.83
CA PRO A 61 10.03 -20.35 -1.15
C PRO A 61 8.63 -20.47 -0.56
N HIS A 62 8.40 -19.92 0.64
CA HIS A 62 7.13 -19.96 1.36
C HIS A 62 6.30 -18.67 1.22
N GLY A 63 6.74 -17.71 0.38
CA GLY A 63 6.00 -16.47 0.11
C GLY A 63 4.62 -16.70 -0.48
N ASP A 64 3.73 -15.72 -0.34
CA ASP A 64 2.35 -15.78 -0.84
C ASP A 64 2.29 -15.49 -2.35
N ARG A 65 2.29 -16.56 -3.14
CA ARG A 65 2.26 -16.48 -4.61
C ARG A 65 0.98 -15.84 -5.14
N LEU A 66 -0.18 -16.14 -4.53
CA LEU A 66 -1.44 -15.57 -4.99
C LEU A 66 -1.46 -14.06 -4.78
N MET A 67 -1.06 -13.59 -3.59
CA MET A 67 -0.94 -12.16 -3.32
C MET A 67 -0.01 -11.46 -4.34
N ALA A 68 1.15 -12.09 -4.66
CA ALA A 68 2.07 -11.56 -5.67
C ALA A 68 1.41 -11.41 -7.05
N MET A 69 0.61 -12.41 -7.48
CA MET A 69 -0.10 -12.35 -8.76
C MET A 69 -1.19 -11.25 -8.76
N LEU A 70 -1.93 -11.09 -7.66
CA LEU A 70 -2.95 -10.04 -7.53
C LEU A 70 -2.32 -8.64 -7.62
N VAL A 71 -1.17 -8.42 -6.97
CA VAL A 71 -0.41 -7.18 -7.07
C VAL A 71 0.10 -6.96 -8.51
N SER A 72 0.65 -8.00 -9.14
CA SER A 72 1.10 -7.91 -10.54
C SER A 72 -0.04 -7.60 -11.49
N PHE A 73 -1.26 -8.12 -11.25
CA PHE A 73 -2.44 -7.78 -12.04
C PHE A 73 -2.81 -6.29 -11.89
N LEU A 74 -2.86 -5.76 -10.66
CA LEU A 74 -3.14 -4.32 -10.44
C LEU A 74 -2.10 -3.43 -11.13
N MET A 75 -0.80 -3.78 -11.03
CA MET A 75 0.26 -3.07 -11.74
C MET A 75 0.07 -3.12 -13.26
N THR A 76 -0.34 -4.27 -13.78
CA THR A 76 -0.62 -4.45 -15.22
C THR A 76 -1.78 -3.57 -15.66
N VAL A 77 -2.89 -3.55 -14.92
CA VAL A 77 -4.03 -2.64 -15.19
C VAL A 77 -3.56 -1.20 -15.22
N GLY A 78 -2.77 -0.78 -14.20
CA GLY A 78 -2.18 0.56 -14.17
C GLY A 78 -1.33 0.87 -15.40
N LEU A 79 -0.43 -0.02 -15.81
CA LEU A 79 0.44 0.17 -16.97
C LEU A 79 -0.34 0.20 -18.29
N VAL A 80 -1.36 -0.64 -18.44
CA VAL A 80 -2.27 -0.64 -19.63
C VAL A 80 -2.98 0.71 -19.75
N ILE A 81 -3.61 1.17 -18.67
CA ILE A 81 -4.31 2.46 -18.67
C ILE A 81 -3.33 3.61 -18.88
N GLN A 82 -2.17 3.63 -18.21
CA GLN A 82 -1.18 4.70 -18.43
C GLN A 82 -0.67 4.74 -19.86
N TYR A 83 -0.44 3.59 -20.52
CA TYR A 83 -0.05 3.53 -21.93
C TYR A 83 -1.15 4.11 -22.85
N ARG A 84 -2.40 3.75 -22.59
CA ARG A 84 -3.58 4.30 -23.27
C ARG A 84 -3.65 5.83 -23.16
N LEU A 85 -3.38 6.36 -21.96
CA LEU A 85 -3.51 7.78 -21.65
C LEU A 85 -2.32 8.59 -22.18
N ASN A 86 -1.10 8.13 -21.93
CA ASN A 86 0.15 8.75 -22.34
C ASN A 86 1.30 7.75 -22.29
N SER A 87 1.87 7.41 -23.45
CA SER A 87 2.96 6.45 -23.58
C SER A 87 4.24 6.86 -22.82
N SER A 88 4.53 8.17 -22.70
CA SER A 88 5.68 8.68 -21.94
C SER A 88 5.49 8.44 -20.43
N ASN A 89 4.30 8.71 -19.90
CA ASN A 89 3.98 8.42 -18.49
C ASN A 89 4.00 6.93 -18.21
N ALA A 90 3.57 6.10 -19.16
CA ALA A 90 3.65 4.65 -19.03
C ALA A 90 5.10 4.15 -18.93
N LEU A 91 6.01 4.71 -19.71
CA LEU A 91 7.44 4.38 -19.61
C LEU A 91 8.01 4.79 -18.25
N ASN A 92 7.70 5.98 -17.75
CA ASN A 92 8.10 6.41 -16.42
C ASN A 92 7.52 5.46 -15.34
N GLN A 93 6.25 5.08 -15.47
CA GLN A 93 5.60 4.16 -14.54
C GLN A 93 6.25 2.75 -14.57
N LEU A 94 6.68 2.28 -15.74
CA LEU A 94 7.44 1.04 -15.89
C LEU A 94 8.79 1.12 -15.17
N VAL A 95 9.53 2.23 -15.34
CA VAL A 95 10.79 2.48 -14.63
C VAL A 95 10.56 2.51 -13.11
N PHE A 96 9.52 3.21 -12.64
CA PHE A 96 9.16 3.21 -11.23
C PHE A 96 8.75 1.82 -10.71
N SER A 97 8.14 0.98 -11.57
CA SER A 97 7.86 -0.42 -11.23
C SER A 97 9.14 -1.23 -11.03
N CYS A 98 10.15 -1.05 -11.86
CA CYS A 98 11.47 -1.67 -11.69
C CYS A 98 12.15 -1.21 -10.39
N ILE A 99 12.16 0.09 -10.12
CA ILE A 99 12.67 0.66 -8.86
C ILE A 99 11.87 0.11 -7.67
N GLY A 100 10.55 0.00 -7.81
CA GLY A 100 9.68 -0.59 -6.81
C GLY A 100 10.01 -2.04 -6.49
N ILE A 101 10.33 -2.86 -7.51
CA ILE A 101 10.80 -4.25 -7.29
C ILE A 101 12.11 -4.25 -6.49
N VAL A 102 13.06 -3.36 -6.82
CA VAL A 102 14.30 -3.24 -6.04
C VAL A 102 14.00 -2.83 -4.60
N ALA A 103 13.13 -1.85 -4.38
CA ALA A 103 12.70 -1.42 -3.05
C ALA A 103 12.00 -2.56 -2.27
N MET A 104 11.17 -3.34 -2.94
CA MET A 104 10.58 -4.56 -2.39
C MET A 104 11.68 -5.54 -1.93
N LEU A 105 12.69 -5.81 -2.76
CA LEU A 105 13.79 -6.70 -2.41
C LEU A 105 14.60 -6.19 -1.21
N ILE A 106 14.84 -4.89 -1.12
CA ILE A 106 15.47 -4.27 0.06
C ILE A 106 14.64 -4.57 1.30
N MET A 107 13.32 -4.38 1.24
CA MET A 107 12.42 -4.68 2.37
C MET A 107 12.45 -6.15 2.75
N LEU A 108 12.54 -7.09 1.78
CA LEU A 108 12.68 -8.51 2.06
C LEU A 108 13.95 -8.81 2.87
N VAL A 109 15.08 -8.17 2.52
CA VAL A 109 16.34 -8.35 3.25
C VAL A 109 16.25 -7.76 4.66
N LEU A 110 15.70 -6.56 4.78
CA LEU A 110 15.55 -5.88 6.07
C LEU A 110 14.65 -6.67 7.03
N MET A 111 13.53 -7.19 6.54
CA MET A 111 12.58 -7.97 7.36
C MET A 111 13.12 -9.33 7.82
N LYS A 112 14.18 -9.88 7.19
CA LYS A 112 14.86 -11.08 7.68
C LYS A 112 15.59 -10.86 9.02
N LYS A 113 15.84 -9.61 9.40
CA LYS A 113 16.53 -9.22 10.64
C LYS A 113 15.63 -8.34 11.51
N PRO A 114 14.59 -8.88 12.17
CA PRO A 114 13.64 -8.09 12.96
C PRO A 114 14.31 -7.29 14.09
N VAL A 115 15.36 -7.82 14.69
CA VAL A 115 16.14 -7.14 15.71
C VAL A 115 16.74 -5.83 15.20
N VAL A 116 17.29 -5.82 13.98
CA VAL A 116 17.83 -4.60 13.37
C VAL A 116 16.72 -3.56 13.19
N MET A 117 15.51 -3.99 12.78
CA MET A 117 14.36 -3.09 12.63
C MET A 117 13.95 -2.46 13.96
N LEU A 118 14.03 -3.22 15.05
CA LEU A 118 13.74 -2.70 16.40
C LEU A 118 14.73 -1.59 16.81
N TYR A 119 16.01 -1.75 16.51
CA TYR A 119 17.02 -0.70 16.79
C TYR A 119 16.84 0.53 15.86
N LEU A 120 16.46 0.33 14.61
CA LEU A 120 16.26 1.42 13.66
C LEU A 120 14.99 2.22 13.88
N ARG A 121 14.06 1.78 14.75
CA ARG A 121 12.76 2.46 14.96
C ARG A 121 12.90 3.91 15.44
N ILE A 122 13.83 4.19 16.35
CA ILE A 122 14.01 5.55 16.90
C ILE A 122 14.64 6.48 15.85
N PRO A 123 15.80 6.15 15.23
CA PRO A 123 16.35 6.99 14.17
C PRO A 123 15.38 7.15 12.99
N ALA A 124 14.61 6.13 12.63
CA ALA A 124 13.60 6.24 11.59
C ALA A 124 12.45 7.19 11.97
N ALA A 125 12.02 7.19 13.26
CA ALA A 125 11.02 8.13 13.74
C ALA A 125 11.52 9.58 13.69
N ILE A 126 12.76 9.82 14.14
CA ILE A 126 13.39 11.15 14.09
C ILE A 126 13.54 11.61 12.62
N ALA A 127 14.01 10.73 11.74
CA ALA A 127 14.14 11.04 10.32
C ALA A 127 12.79 11.33 9.66
N SER A 128 11.73 10.56 10.02
CA SER A 128 10.38 10.78 9.50
C SER A 128 9.81 12.15 9.89
N VAL A 129 9.93 12.52 11.16
CA VAL A 129 9.51 13.84 11.64
C VAL A 129 10.38 14.93 11.03
N GLY A 130 11.71 14.72 11.00
CA GLY A 130 12.66 15.70 10.44
C GLY A 130 12.40 16.01 8.97
N ILE A 131 12.13 14.99 8.14
CA ILE A 131 11.84 15.21 6.71
C ILE A 131 10.49 15.90 6.50
N LEU A 132 9.47 15.56 7.30
CA LEU A 132 8.18 16.25 7.22
C LEU A 132 8.31 17.72 7.69
N LEU A 133 9.11 18.02 8.70
CA LEU A 133 9.41 19.39 9.11
C LEU A 133 10.18 20.15 8.02
N ALA A 134 11.20 19.53 7.42
CA ALA A 134 11.95 20.14 6.34
C ALA A 134 11.07 20.50 5.14
N LEU A 135 10.07 19.68 4.82
CA LEU A 135 9.11 19.94 3.73
C LEU A 135 8.33 21.26 3.91
N LEU A 136 8.12 21.74 5.13
CA LEU A 136 7.47 23.03 5.36
C LEU A 136 8.29 24.21 4.82
N PHE A 137 9.61 24.05 4.68
CA PHE A 137 10.52 25.08 4.23
C PHE A 137 10.98 24.90 2.78
N ILE A 138 11.21 23.65 2.34
CA ILE A 138 11.76 23.33 1.01
C ILE A 138 10.74 22.68 0.07
N GLY A 139 9.55 22.35 0.58
CA GLY A 139 8.50 21.69 -0.18
C GLY A 139 7.95 22.58 -1.30
N LYS A 140 7.67 21.96 -2.45
CA LYS A 140 6.94 22.59 -3.55
C LYS A 140 5.44 22.31 -3.41
N GLU A 141 4.65 23.32 -3.70
CA GLU A 141 3.19 23.17 -3.75
C GLU A 141 2.80 22.48 -5.05
N TYR A 142 2.08 21.38 -4.92
CA TYR A 142 1.47 20.65 -6.02
C TYR A 142 0.09 20.13 -5.60
N GLY A 143 -0.95 20.42 -6.42
CA GLY A 143 -2.31 20.03 -6.07
C GLY A 143 -2.86 20.69 -4.78
N GLY A 144 -2.27 21.80 -4.32
CA GLY A 144 -2.66 22.52 -3.09
C GLY A 144 -1.99 21.99 -1.82
N ALA A 145 -1.12 21.00 -1.89
CA ALA A 145 -0.34 20.48 -0.77
C ALA A 145 1.15 20.83 -0.95
N VAL A 146 1.82 21.20 0.15
CA VAL A 146 3.27 21.54 0.17
C VAL A 146 4.05 20.33 0.69
N ASN A 147 4.12 19.27 -0.11
CA ASN A 147 4.70 17.99 0.31
C ASN A 147 5.55 17.31 -0.77
N TRP A 148 5.91 18.05 -1.82
CA TRP A 148 6.71 17.55 -2.94
C TRP A 148 8.11 18.14 -2.97
N ILE A 149 9.09 17.32 -3.35
CA ILE A 149 10.47 17.75 -3.64
C ILE A 149 10.76 17.43 -5.11
N SER A 150 11.39 18.34 -5.83
CA SER A 150 11.89 18.07 -7.17
C SER A 150 13.38 17.78 -7.12
N ILE A 151 13.76 16.57 -7.49
CA ILE A 151 15.15 16.12 -7.57
C ILE A 151 15.44 15.79 -9.03
N ALA A 152 16.34 16.53 -9.66
CA ALA A 152 16.70 16.36 -11.08
C ALA A 152 15.48 16.32 -12.04
N GLY A 153 14.44 17.12 -11.74
CA GLY A 153 13.21 17.17 -12.55
C GLY A 153 12.16 16.08 -12.21
N ILE A 154 12.48 15.13 -11.35
CA ILE A 154 11.55 14.10 -10.88
C ILE A 154 10.88 14.60 -9.60
N MET A 155 9.54 14.55 -9.59
CA MET A 155 8.75 14.88 -8.39
C MET A 155 8.75 13.70 -7.44
N PHE A 156 9.19 13.93 -6.20
CA PHE A 156 9.30 12.96 -5.14
C PHE A 156 8.48 13.40 -3.93
N GLN A 157 7.69 12.48 -3.37
CA GLN A 157 6.84 12.74 -2.20
C GLN A 157 7.34 11.94 -0.99
N PRO A 158 8.09 12.55 -0.07
CA PRO A 158 8.66 11.85 1.09
C PRO A 158 7.63 11.23 2.03
N SER A 159 6.43 11.81 2.15
CA SER A 159 5.35 11.29 3.00
C SER A 159 4.93 9.86 2.61
N GLU A 160 5.13 9.44 1.34
CA GLU A 160 4.88 8.06 0.92
C GLU A 160 5.80 7.06 1.63
N PHE A 161 7.06 7.41 1.83
CA PHE A 161 8.02 6.58 2.56
C PHE A 161 7.82 6.65 4.08
N VAL A 162 7.39 7.81 4.58
CA VAL A 162 7.01 7.96 6.00
C VAL A 162 5.84 7.03 6.36
N LYS A 163 4.90 6.77 5.45
CA LYS A 163 3.82 5.78 5.67
C LYS A 163 4.38 4.38 5.94
N VAL A 164 5.36 3.94 5.15
CA VAL A 164 6.01 2.63 5.33
C VAL A 164 6.82 2.60 6.62
N ALA A 165 7.63 3.63 6.86
CA ALA A 165 8.40 3.76 8.10
C ALA A 165 7.50 3.75 9.33
N MET A 166 6.35 4.44 9.30
CA MET A 166 5.39 4.48 10.39
C MET A 166 4.89 3.08 10.77
N ILE A 167 4.60 2.20 9.81
CA ILE A 167 4.21 0.82 10.11
C ILE A 167 5.31 0.10 10.89
N LEU A 168 6.56 0.20 10.46
CA LEU A 168 7.71 -0.46 11.11
C LEU A 168 7.97 0.11 12.50
N ILE A 169 7.89 1.43 12.67
CA ILE A 169 8.08 2.13 13.95
C ILE A 169 6.98 1.72 14.94
N LEU A 170 5.71 1.75 14.49
CA LEU A 170 4.57 1.36 15.32
C LEU A 170 4.62 -0.12 15.67
N ALA A 171 4.86 -1.00 14.70
CA ALA A 171 5.00 -2.43 14.95
C ALA A 171 6.11 -2.72 15.97
N GLY A 172 7.30 -2.11 15.80
CA GLY A 172 8.40 -2.27 16.75
C GLY A 172 8.10 -1.74 18.15
N SER A 173 7.38 -0.62 18.24
CA SER A 173 7.04 -0.01 19.54
C SER A 173 5.88 -0.71 20.24
N MET A 174 4.97 -1.34 19.49
CA MET A 174 3.77 -2.00 19.99
C MET A 174 3.96 -3.50 20.20
N SER A 175 4.98 -4.12 19.61
CA SER A 175 5.26 -5.55 19.79
C SER A 175 5.70 -5.93 21.20
N GLU A 176 6.43 -5.05 21.87
CA GLU A 176 6.94 -5.25 23.23
C GLU A 176 5.95 -4.81 24.33
N LYS A 177 4.96 -3.96 23.98
CA LYS A 177 4.16 -3.22 24.96
C LYS A 177 2.67 -3.35 24.65
N THR A 178 1.90 -3.86 25.60
CA THR A 178 0.44 -4.02 25.49
C THR A 178 -0.34 -3.01 26.33
N GLU A 179 0.31 -2.39 27.33
CA GLU A 179 -0.34 -1.42 28.19
C GLU A 179 -0.46 -0.06 27.51
N VAL A 180 -1.64 0.52 27.53
CA VAL A 180 -1.93 1.83 26.89
C VAL A 180 -0.98 2.93 27.36
N LYS A 181 -0.63 2.94 28.65
CA LYS A 181 0.31 3.95 29.23
C LYS A 181 1.70 3.89 28.61
N LYS A 182 2.16 2.71 28.20
CA LYS A 182 3.48 2.52 27.57
C LYS A 182 3.47 2.89 26.07
N LEU A 183 2.28 3.08 25.49
CA LEU A 183 2.09 3.45 24.07
C LEU A 183 2.03 4.97 23.84
N ILE A 184 2.28 5.79 24.87
CA ILE A 184 2.25 7.27 24.75
C ILE A 184 3.24 7.76 23.67
N MET A 185 4.47 7.23 23.63
CA MET A 185 5.49 7.66 22.67
C MET A 185 5.11 7.34 21.20
N PRO A 186 4.69 6.09 20.84
CA PRO A 186 4.19 5.83 19.49
C PRO A 186 2.92 6.61 19.15
N THR A 187 2.04 6.91 20.13
CA THR A 187 0.90 7.79 19.94
C THR A 187 1.33 9.21 19.62
N LEU A 188 2.27 9.77 20.39
CA LEU A 188 2.80 11.11 20.17
C LEU A 188 3.47 11.22 18.79
N PHE A 189 4.24 10.21 18.40
CA PHE A 189 4.81 10.14 17.05
C PHE A 189 3.74 10.18 15.96
N ALA A 190 2.69 9.33 16.06
CA ALA A 190 1.62 9.28 15.07
C ALA A 190 0.83 10.61 15.00
N VAL A 191 0.55 11.22 16.15
CA VAL A 191 -0.10 12.54 16.23
C VAL A 191 0.77 13.64 15.62
N THR A 192 2.08 13.63 15.89
CA THR A 192 3.02 14.60 15.30
C THR A 192 3.08 14.47 13.79
N VAL A 193 3.17 13.24 13.26
CA VAL A 193 3.16 12.99 11.83
C VAL A 193 1.85 13.48 11.21
N ALA A 194 0.70 13.14 11.78
CA ALA A 194 -0.60 13.59 11.29
C ALA A 194 -0.74 15.13 11.32
N ALA A 195 -0.29 15.78 12.41
CA ALA A 195 -0.32 17.24 12.55
C ALA A 195 0.56 17.93 11.49
N LEU A 196 1.76 17.44 11.23
CA LEU A 196 2.64 17.97 10.18
C LEU A 196 2.01 17.86 8.79
N LEU A 197 1.35 16.73 8.48
CA LEU A 197 0.65 16.55 7.22
C LEU A 197 -0.55 17.50 7.08
N VAL A 198 -1.28 17.76 8.17
CA VAL A 198 -2.36 18.77 8.17
C VAL A 198 -1.81 20.15 7.88
N ILE A 199 -0.68 20.55 8.49
CA ILE A 199 -0.02 21.84 8.24
C ILE A 199 0.44 21.93 6.77
N GLN A 200 0.94 20.82 6.19
CA GLN A 200 1.31 20.73 4.77
C GLN A 200 0.10 20.70 3.82
N ARG A 201 -1.12 20.77 4.34
CA ARG A 201 -2.40 20.68 3.61
C ARG A 201 -2.62 19.32 2.93
N ASP A 202 -1.91 18.28 3.37
CA ASP A 202 -2.09 16.89 2.91
C ASP A 202 -3.04 16.14 3.87
N LEU A 203 -4.30 16.51 3.81
CA LEU A 203 -5.35 15.92 4.66
C LEU A 203 -5.60 14.45 4.34
N GLY A 204 -5.41 14.06 3.08
CA GLY A 204 -5.57 12.69 2.65
C GLY A 204 -4.57 11.75 3.33
N ALA A 205 -3.29 12.11 3.30
CA ALA A 205 -2.25 11.36 3.98
C ALA A 205 -2.41 11.41 5.51
N ALA A 206 -2.81 12.56 6.08
CA ALA A 206 -3.07 12.68 7.51
C ALA A 206 -4.18 11.74 7.98
N MET A 207 -5.31 11.71 7.26
CA MET A 207 -6.44 10.81 7.54
C MET A 207 -6.02 9.34 7.39
N LEU A 208 -5.32 9.00 6.31
CA LEU A 208 -4.81 7.65 6.08
C LEU A 208 -3.92 7.18 7.24
N MET A 209 -2.95 7.98 7.65
CA MET A 209 -2.03 7.62 8.73
C MET A 209 -2.74 7.52 10.09
N ALA A 210 -3.69 8.42 10.38
CA ALA A 210 -4.49 8.34 11.60
C ALA A 210 -5.33 7.06 11.66
N MET A 211 -5.98 6.67 10.56
CA MET A 211 -6.75 5.43 10.49
C MET A 211 -5.86 4.18 10.64
N VAL A 212 -4.70 4.15 9.98
CA VAL A 212 -3.73 3.05 10.12
C VAL A 212 -3.21 2.97 11.55
N TYR A 213 -2.88 4.10 12.18
CA TYR A 213 -2.50 4.13 13.60
C TYR A 213 -3.57 3.52 14.49
N LEU A 214 -4.83 3.96 14.36
CA LEU A 214 -5.94 3.47 15.18
C LEU A 214 -6.19 1.96 15.01
N THR A 215 -6.11 1.46 13.78
CA THR A 215 -6.26 0.02 13.51
C THR A 215 -5.12 -0.79 14.12
N MET A 216 -3.85 -0.34 13.99
CA MET A 216 -2.69 -0.99 14.62
C MET A 216 -2.74 -0.90 16.15
N PHE A 217 -3.20 0.23 16.71
CA PHE A 217 -3.39 0.40 18.14
C PHE A 217 -4.41 -0.60 18.69
N TYR A 218 -5.55 -0.76 18.00
CA TYR A 218 -6.56 -1.76 18.35
C TYR A 218 -6.00 -3.19 18.27
N ALA A 219 -5.36 -3.53 17.17
CA ALA A 219 -4.75 -4.86 16.99
C ALA A 219 -3.70 -5.18 18.05
N SER A 220 -2.96 -4.17 18.51
CA SER A 220 -1.93 -4.34 19.55
C SER A 220 -2.52 -4.48 20.95
N THR A 221 -3.56 -3.72 21.30
CA THR A 221 -4.07 -3.59 22.68
C THR A 221 -5.34 -4.36 22.96
N GLY A 222 -6.17 -4.64 21.93
CA GLY A 222 -7.51 -5.19 22.07
C GLY A 222 -8.52 -4.24 22.73
N LYS A 223 -8.14 -3.00 23.06
CA LYS A 223 -8.96 -2.06 23.85
C LYS A 223 -9.83 -1.19 22.97
N LEU A 224 -11.04 -1.67 22.66
CA LEU A 224 -11.98 -0.96 21.81
C LEU A 224 -12.34 0.44 22.33
N GLY A 225 -12.56 0.59 23.63
CA GLY A 225 -12.96 1.88 24.23
C GLY A 225 -11.93 2.99 24.02
N THR A 226 -10.64 2.71 24.21
CA THR A 226 -9.56 3.67 23.95
C THR A 226 -9.36 3.95 22.47
N THR A 227 -9.58 2.95 21.62
CA THR A 227 -9.53 3.13 20.14
C THR A 227 -10.68 4.01 19.68
N LEU A 228 -11.91 3.81 20.18
CA LEU A 228 -13.06 4.66 19.87
C LEU A 228 -12.88 6.10 20.37
N LEU A 229 -12.24 6.29 21.54
CA LEU A 229 -11.88 7.61 22.03
C LEU A 229 -10.88 8.30 21.07
N GLY A 230 -9.88 7.57 20.60
CA GLY A 230 -8.93 8.06 19.60
C GLY A 230 -9.63 8.40 18.27
N ALA A 231 -10.56 7.55 17.81
CA ALA A 231 -11.37 7.81 16.61
C ALA A 231 -12.25 9.06 16.78
N ALA A 232 -12.87 9.25 17.95
CA ALA A 232 -13.63 10.44 18.26
C ALA A 232 -12.74 11.71 18.27
N ALA A 233 -11.51 11.61 18.81
CA ALA A 233 -10.53 12.71 18.76
C ALA A 233 -10.13 13.05 17.32
N CYS A 234 -9.91 12.06 16.46
CA CYS A 234 -9.66 12.27 15.02
C CYS A 234 -10.87 12.92 14.32
N GLY A 235 -12.09 12.49 14.64
CA GLY A 235 -13.33 13.10 14.15
C GLY A 235 -13.47 14.57 14.58
N ALA A 236 -13.17 14.87 15.85
CA ALA A 236 -13.14 16.24 16.35
C ALA A 236 -12.08 17.10 15.63
N GLY A 237 -10.89 16.54 15.38
CA GLY A 237 -9.83 17.20 14.61
C GLY A 237 -10.23 17.45 13.16
N ALA A 238 -10.90 16.51 12.51
CA ALA A 238 -11.44 16.68 11.15
C ALA A 238 -12.53 17.78 11.12
N THR A 239 -13.41 17.80 12.11
CA THR A 239 -14.44 18.83 12.25
C THR A 239 -13.80 20.20 12.51
N ALA A 240 -12.81 20.29 13.40
CA ALA A 240 -12.07 21.54 13.62
C ALA A 240 -11.38 22.00 12.33
N SER A 241 -10.78 21.09 11.56
CA SER A 241 -10.16 21.41 10.27
C SER A 241 -11.13 22.02 9.26
N TYR A 242 -12.41 21.61 9.28
CA TYR A 242 -13.46 22.20 8.45
C TYR A 242 -13.69 23.69 8.78
N PHE A 243 -13.65 24.06 10.06
CA PHE A 243 -13.85 25.45 10.46
C PHE A 243 -12.60 26.32 10.29
N ILE A 244 -11.40 25.73 10.40
CA ILE A 244 -10.13 26.45 10.35
C ILE A 244 -9.64 26.66 8.91
N PHE A 245 -9.78 25.64 8.03
CA PHE A 245 -9.17 25.64 6.72
C PHE A 245 -10.18 25.79 5.58
N ASP A 246 -10.10 26.89 4.82
CA ASP A 246 -11.00 27.17 3.69
C ASP A 246 -10.94 26.11 2.58
N HIS A 247 -9.77 25.47 2.35
CA HIS A 247 -9.64 24.42 1.36
C HIS A 247 -10.43 23.15 1.76
N VAL A 248 -10.55 22.84 3.07
CA VAL A 248 -11.38 21.73 3.58
C VAL A 248 -12.85 22.03 3.33
N ARG A 249 -13.27 23.26 3.70
CA ARG A 249 -14.66 23.71 3.50
C ARG A 249 -15.06 23.63 2.03
N ARG A 250 -14.18 24.07 1.14
CA ARG A 250 -14.41 23.98 -0.32
C ARG A 250 -14.55 22.52 -0.78
N ARG A 251 -13.67 21.60 -0.33
CA ARG A 251 -13.77 20.17 -0.68
C ARG A 251 -15.08 19.54 -0.21
N VAL A 252 -15.53 19.87 1.00
CA VAL A 252 -16.81 19.38 1.55
C VAL A 252 -17.99 19.93 0.76
N ALA A 253 -18.00 21.23 0.47
CA ALA A 253 -19.06 21.87 -0.31
C ALA A 253 -19.19 21.26 -1.72
N VAL A 254 -18.06 21.09 -2.40
CA VAL A 254 -18.00 20.47 -3.74
C VAL A 254 -18.43 19.00 -3.71
N TRP A 255 -18.09 18.29 -2.65
CA TRP A 255 -18.52 16.91 -2.45
C TRP A 255 -20.03 16.81 -2.23
N GLN A 256 -20.64 17.72 -1.46
CA GLN A 256 -22.08 17.74 -1.25
C GLN A 256 -22.84 18.07 -2.54
N GLU A 257 -22.47 19.16 -3.22
CA GLU A 257 -23.18 19.69 -4.40
C GLU A 257 -22.25 19.94 -5.60
N PRO A 258 -21.69 18.89 -6.23
CA PRO A 258 -20.75 19.06 -7.35
C PRO A 258 -21.40 19.70 -8.57
N TRP A 259 -22.72 19.49 -8.77
CA TRP A 259 -23.44 20.02 -9.91
C TRP A 259 -23.68 21.53 -9.79
N ALA A 260 -23.88 22.06 -8.58
CA ALA A 260 -24.03 23.49 -8.36
C ALA A 260 -22.77 24.29 -8.70
N THR A 261 -21.60 23.63 -8.67
CA THR A 261 -20.29 24.23 -8.99
C THR A 261 -19.64 23.59 -10.22
N TYR A 262 -20.44 23.05 -11.13
CA TYR A 262 -19.95 22.32 -12.32
C TYR A 262 -19.00 23.15 -13.19
N SER A 263 -19.28 24.45 -13.37
CA SER A 263 -18.43 25.34 -14.17
C SER A 263 -17.06 25.66 -13.55
N THR A 264 -16.81 25.23 -12.29
CA THR A 264 -15.62 25.57 -11.51
C THR A 264 -15.05 24.35 -10.79
N SER A 265 -15.17 24.31 -9.47
CA SER A 265 -14.55 23.31 -8.60
C SER A 265 -15.25 21.94 -8.62
N GLY A 266 -16.54 21.88 -8.97
CA GLY A 266 -17.33 20.64 -9.06
C GLY A 266 -17.08 19.83 -10.36
N PHE A 267 -16.46 20.47 -11.37
CA PHE A 267 -16.22 19.87 -12.69
C PHE A 267 -15.54 18.51 -12.59
N GLN A 268 -14.51 18.39 -11.77
CA GLN A 268 -13.74 17.18 -11.63
C GLN A 268 -14.57 15.99 -11.10
N ILE A 269 -15.39 16.22 -10.04
CA ILE A 269 -16.25 15.16 -9.47
C ILE A 269 -17.35 14.79 -10.46
N ALA A 270 -17.99 15.78 -11.06
CA ALA A 270 -19.06 15.55 -12.02
C ALA A 270 -18.58 14.77 -13.25
N GLN A 271 -17.42 15.13 -13.83
CA GLN A 271 -16.82 14.40 -14.95
C GLN A 271 -16.46 12.97 -14.58
N GLY A 272 -15.90 12.74 -13.37
CA GLY A 272 -15.62 11.38 -12.88
C GLY A 272 -16.88 10.52 -12.76
N LEU A 273 -17.99 11.09 -12.24
CA LEU A 273 -19.26 10.37 -12.12
C LEU A 273 -19.89 10.10 -13.50
N MET A 274 -19.80 11.06 -14.44
CA MET A 274 -20.27 10.87 -15.80
C MET A 274 -19.48 9.79 -16.54
N ALA A 275 -18.16 9.74 -16.36
CA ALA A 275 -17.32 8.70 -16.93
C ALA A 275 -17.70 7.30 -16.43
N ILE A 276 -17.92 7.14 -15.11
CA ILE A 276 -18.40 5.86 -14.54
C ILE A 276 -19.77 5.50 -15.15
N ALA A 277 -20.68 6.47 -15.25
CA ALA A 277 -22.02 6.24 -15.78
C ALA A 277 -21.99 5.87 -17.28
N SER A 278 -21.15 6.54 -18.08
CA SER A 278 -21.01 6.27 -19.52
C SER A 278 -20.44 4.88 -19.80
N GLY A 279 -19.55 4.38 -18.94
CA GLY A 279 -19.01 3.01 -19.04
C GLY A 279 -20.06 1.93 -18.81
N GLY A 280 -21.13 2.21 -18.08
CA GLY A 280 -22.18 1.21 -17.79
C GLY A 280 -21.62 -0.06 -17.14
N LEU A 281 -22.26 -1.20 -17.44
CA LEU A 281 -21.83 -2.49 -16.84
C LEU A 281 -20.55 -3.03 -17.47
N TRP A 282 -20.37 -2.92 -18.79
CA TRP A 282 -19.32 -3.61 -19.56
C TRP A 282 -18.22 -2.71 -20.10
N GLY A 283 -18.34 -1.40 -19.91
CA GLY A 283 -17.41 -0.42 -20.43
C GLY A 283 -17.69 0.01 -21.87
N MET A 284 -17.12 1.14 -22.25
CA MET A 284 -17.17 1.64 -23.64
C MET A 284 -16.20 0.88 -24.55
N GLY A 285 -15.22 0.17 -23.99
CA GLY A 285 -14.11 -0.47 -24.68
C GLY A 285 -12.78 0.22 -24.40
N LEU A 286 -11.70 -0.57 -24.36
CA LEU A 286 -10.35 -0.07 -24.11
C LEU A 286 -9.92 0.83 -25.28
N GLY A 287 -9.70 2.10 -24.99
CA GLY A 287 -9.34 3.10 -25.99
C GLY A 287 -10.48 4.01 -26.46
N GLU A 288 -11.74 3.65 -26.20
CA GLU A 288 -12.93 4.35 -26.69
C GLU A 288 -13.48 5.41 -25.71
N GLY A 289 -13.03 5.40 -24.45
CA GLY A 289 -13.38 6.42 -23.45
C GLY A 289 -12.79 7.79 -23.75
N SER A 290 -13.27 8.80 -23.02
CA SER A 290 -12.82 10.19 -23.11
C SER A 290 -12.18 10.70 -21.82
N PRO A 291 -11.19 10.00 -21.25
CA PRO A 291 -10.64 10.28 -19.91
C PRO A 291 -10.01 11.66 -19.79
N LYS A 292 -9.55 12.27 -20.88
CA LYS A 292 -8.96 13.62 -20.88
C LYS A 292 -9.95 14.72 -20.44
N LEU A 293 -11.24 14.44 -20.42
CA LEU A 293 -12.26 15.35 -19.90
C LEU A 293 -12.22 15.43 -18.36
N ILE A 294 -11.64 14.43 -17.69
CA ILE A 294 -11.56 14.38 -16.23
C ILE A 294 -10.24 15.02 -15.78
N PRO A 295 -10.22 16.10 -15.01
CA PRO A 295 -8.98 16.57 -14.40
C PRO A 295 -8.33 15.49 -13.50
N ALA A 296 -6.99 15.38 -13.52
CA ALA A 296 -6.22 14.37 -12.78
C ALA A 296 -6.64 12.90 -13.05
N TYR A 297 -7.06 12.60 -14.28
CA TYR A 297 -7.49 11.27 -14.71
C TYR A 297 -6.40 10.18 -14.56
N GLN A 298 -5.14 10.54 -14.56
CA GLN A 298 -4.01 9.61 -14.45
C GLN A 298 -3.69 9.23 -12.99
N THR A 299 -4.09 10.05 -12.03
CA THR A 299 -3.77 9.91 -10.61
C THR A 299 -5.02 9.60 -9.80
N ASP A 300 -5.78 10.62 -9.46
CA ASP A 300 -6.88 10.56 -8.50
C ASP A 300 -8.14 9.91 -9.07
N TYR A 301 -8.38 10.06 -10.38
CA TYR A 301 -9.57 9.55 -11.07
C TYR A 301 -9.33 8.32 -11.93
N ILE A 302 -8.19 7.63 -11.78
CA ILE A 302 -7.89 6.45 -12.56
C ILE A 302 -8.97 5.35 -12.43
N PHE A 303 -9.63 5.24 -11.28
CA PHE A 303 -10.72 4.31 -11.07
C PHE A 303 -11.94 4.65 -11.95
N ALA A 304 -12.25 5.94 -12.12
CA ALA A 304 -13.32 6.36 -13.04
C ALA A 304 -12.98 6.02 -14.49
N VAL A 305 -11.72 6.22 -14.91
CA VAL A 305 -11.24 5.83 -16.26
C VAL A 305 -11.35 4.31 -16.47
N ILE A 306 -10.98 3.52 -15.44
CA ILE A 306 -11.13 2.06 -15.49
C ILE A 306 -12.61 1.68 -15.67
N CYS A 307 -13.52 2.31 -14.92
CA CYS A 307 -14.96 2.05 -15.05
C CYS A 307 -15.53 2.53 -16.41
N GLU A 308 -15.03 3.63 -16.95
CA GLU A 308 -15.43 4.12 -18.27
C GLU A 308 -15.06 3.13 -19.38
N GLU A 309 -13.82 2.64 -19.40
CA GLU A 309 -13.32 1.79 -20.49
C GLU A 309 -13.68 0.31 -20.31
N PHE A 310 -13.62 -0.23 -19.07
CA PHE A 310 -13.85 -1.66 -18.78
C PHE A 310 -15.19 -1.96 -18.11
N GLY A 311 -15.93 -0.94 -17.68
CA GLY A 311 -17.23 -1.07 -17.03
C GLY A 311 -17.17 -1.24 -15.52
N ILE A 312 -18.34 -1.07 -14.87
CA ILE A 312 -18.49 -1.16 -13.42
C ILE A 312 -18.20 -2.58 -12.92
N VAL A 313 -18.53 -3.63 -13.68
CA VAL A 313 -18.25 -5.03 -13.31
C VAL A 313 -16.74 -5.25 -13.13
N PHE A 314 -15.91 -4.71 -14.03
CA PHE A 314 -14.46 -4.78 -13.89
C PHE A 314 -13.97 -3.93 -12.70
N GLY A 315 -14.55 -2.74 -12.48
CA GLY A 315 -14.27 -1.92 -11.30
C GLY A 315 -14.55 -2.66 -9.99
N ILE A 316 -15.67 -3.39 -9.89
CA ILE A 316 -15.98 -4.26 -8.74
C ILE A 316 -14.94 -5.39 -8.62
N GLY A 317 -14.50 -5.97 -9.74
CA GLY A 317 -13.41 -6.95 -9.76
C GLY A 317 -12.11 -6.41 -9.17
N ILE A 318 -11.74 -5.17 -9.50
CA ILE A 318 -10.58 -4.48 -8.90
C ILE A 318 -10.76 -4.31 -7.37
N MET A 319 -11.95 -3.91 -6.92
CA MET A 319 -12.25 -3.80 -5.48
C MET A 319 -12.12 -5.16 -4.78
N ALA A 320 -12.61 -6.24 -5.41
CA ALA A 320 -12.49 -7.60 -4.90
C ALA A 320 -11.02 -8.05 -4.80
N ILE A 321 -10.16 -7.64 -5.75
CA ILE A 321 -8.73 -7.92 -5.71
C ILE A 321 -8.07 -7.21 -4.51
N TYR A 322 -8.38 -5.94 -4.25
CA TYR A 322 -7.88 -5.27 -3.03
C TYR A 322 -8.34 -5.99 -1.77
N LEU A 323 -9.62 -6.37 -1.71
CA LEU A 323 -10.16 -7.11 -0.57
C LEU A 323 -9.41 -8.45 -0.36
N LEU A 324 -9.13 -9.19 -1.44
CA LEU A 324 -8.36 -10.43 -1.37
C LEU A 324 -6.93 -10.21 -0.88
N ILE A 325 -6.23 -9.15 -1.35
CA ILE A 325 -4.89 -8.79 -0.87
C ILE A 325 -4.93 -8.50 0.64
N VAL A 326 -5.92 -7.73 1.09
CA VAL A 326 -6.10 -7.38 2.51
C VAL A 326 -6.39 -8.62 3.36
N ILE A 327 -7.32 -9.47 2.94
CA ILE A 327 -7.65 -10.72 3.65
C ILE A 327 -6.41 -11.60 3.77
N ARG A 328 -5.65 -11.80 2.69
CA ARG A 328 -4.43 -12.60 2.73
C ARG A 328 -3.37 -12.00 3.65
N GLY A 329 -3.19 -10.68 3.63
CA GLY A 329 -2.27 -10.00 4.53
C GLY A 329 -2.70 -10.09 6.01
N CYS A 330 -4.00 -9.97 6.30
CA CYS A 330 -4.54 -10.19 7.65
C CYS A 330 -4.36 -11.66 8.09
N MET A 331 -4.58 -12.63 7.21
CA MET A 331 -4.31 -14.05 7.50
C MET A 331 -2.83 -14.29 7.79
N THR A 332 -1.94 -13.65 7.03
CA THR A 332 -0.49 -13.70 7.30
C THR A 332 -0.17 -13.13 8.68
N ALA A 333 -0.80 -12.03 9.07
CA ALA A 333 -0.62 -11.42 10.39
C ALA A 333 -1.11 -12.33 11.52
N LEU A 334 -2.30 -12.95 11.36
CA LEU A 334 -2.90 -13.84 12.36
C LEU A 334 -2.11 -15.14 12.56
N ASN A 335 -1.49 -15.65 11.49
CA ASN A 335 -0.71 -16.90 11.52
C ASN A 335 0.74 -16.68 11.98
N SER A 336 1.12 -15.47 12.38
CA SER A 336 2.50 -15.19 12.80
C SER A 336 2.66 -15.31 14.31
N ASN A 337 3.56 -16.18 14.75
CA ASN A 337 3.96 -16.33 16.16
C ASN A 337 4.82 -15.15 16.65
N ASN A 338 5.48 -14.44 15.74
CA ASN A 338 6.25 -13.24 16.07
C ASN A 338 5.38 -12.00 16.01
N ARG A 339 5.19 -11.34 17.15
CA ARG A 339 4.30 -10.17 17.27
C ARG A 339 4.73 -8.96 16.44
N PHE A 340 6.04 -8.74 16.25
CA PHE A 340 6.54 -7.68 15.37
C PHE A 340 6.16 -7.95 13.92
N VAL A 341 6.40 -9.18 13.44
CA VAL A 341 6.07 -9.60 12.08
C VAL A 341 4.55 -9.54 11.84
N SER A 342 3.76 -10.00 12.81
CA SER A 342 2.30 -9.92 12.80
C SER A 342 1.81 -8.47 12.63
N LEU A 343 2.30 -7.55 13.46
CA LEU A 343 1.90 -6.14 13.41
C LEU A 343 2.38 -5.44 12.12
N CYS A 344 3.55 -5.81 11.59
CA CYS A 344 4.01 -5.30 10.29
C CYS A 344 3.09 -5.74 9.15
N ALA A 345 2.72 -7.04 9.10
CA ALA A 345 1.81 -7.57 8.10
C ALA A 345 0.41 -6.96 8.22
N PHE A 346 -0.11 -6.84 9.44
CA PHE A 346 -1.40 -6.19 9.69
C PHE A 346 -1.39 -4.72 9.29
N GLY A 347 -0.36 -3.96 9.69
CA GLY A 347 -0.23 -2.54 9.35
C GLY A 347 -0.12 -2.29 7.85
N ALA A 348 0.66 -3.11 7.14
CA ALA A 348 0.77 -3.04 5.68
C ALA A 348 -0.57 -3.33 4.99
N SER A 349 -1.30 -4.35 5.47
CA SER A 349 -2.65 -4.69 4.98
C SER A 349 -3.65 -3.58 5.25
N ALA A 350 -3.65 -3.03 6.47
CA ALA A 350 -4.52 -1.93 6.86
C ALA A 350 -4.26 -0.67 6.02
N LEU A 351 -2.99 -0.34 5.73
CA LEU A 351 -2.64 0.81 4.91
C LEU A 351 -3.17 0.64 3.48
N ILE A 352 -2.98 -0.53 2.85
CA ILE A 352 -3.52 -0.81 1.51
C ILE A 352 -5.05 -0.73 1.52
N ALA A 353 -5.70 -1.32 2.53
CA ALA A 353 -7.15 -1.31 2.68
C ALA A 353 -7.71 0.12 2.77
N VAL A 354 -7.17 0.91 3.70
CA VAL A 354 -7.62 2.28 3.97
C VAL A 354 -7.33 3.18 2.76
N GLN A 355 -6.15 3.06 2.15
CA GLN A 355 -5.79 3.84 0.97
C GLN A 355 -6.72 3.54 -0.20
N ALA A 356 -6.98 2.26 -0.50
CA ALA A 356 -7.91 1.85 -1.55
C ALA A 356 -9.34 2.33 -1.26
N PHE A 357 -9.80 2.20 -0.02
CA PHE A 357 -11.12 2.69 0.40
C PHE A 357 -11.28 4.20 0.22
N ILE A 358 -10.27 4.98 0.66
CA ILE A 358 -10.34 6.45 0.58
C ILE A 358 -10.37 6.91 -0.88
N ILE A 359 -9.52 6.36 -1.76
CA ILE A 359 -9.47 6.82 -3.14
C ILE A 359 -10.74 6.39 -3.92
N ILE A 360 -11.14 5.14 -3.81
CA ILE A 360 -12.34 4.63 -4.51
C ILE A 360 -13.58 5.34 -3.95
N GLY A 361 -13.70 5.45 -2.61
CA GLY A 361 -14.79 6.16 -1.96
C GLY A 361 -14.87 7.64 -2.35
N GLY A 362 -13.72 8.30 -2.55
CA GLY A 362 -13.65 9.67 -3.06
C GLY A 362 -14.15 9.79 -4.50
N VAL A 363 -13.75 8.87 -5.38
CA VAL A 363 -14.13 8.87 -6.81
C VAL A 363 -15.63 8.61 -6.99
N ILE A 364 -16.22 7.68 -6.22
CA ILE A 364 -17.68 7.39 -6.28
C ILE A 364 -18.52 8.33 -5.41
N LYS A 365 -17.95 9.41 -4.90
CA LYS A 365 -18.64 10.40 -4.05
C LYS A 365 -19.16 9.85 -2.72
N LEU A 366 -18.61 8.76 -2.19
CA LEU A 366 -18.95 8.25 -0.85
C LEU A 366 -18.39 9.15 0.27
N ILE A 367 -17.16 9.65 0.06
CA ILE A 367 -16.46 10.59 0.96
C ILE A 367 -15.86 11.73 0.13
N PRO A 368 -15.48 12.87 0.75
CA PRO A 368 -14.78 13.93 0.04
C PRO A 368 -13.46 13.43 -0.57
N LEU A 369 -13.18 13.84 -1.81
CA LEU A 369 -11.94 13.45 -2.50
C LEU A 369 -10.71 14.03 -1.77
N THR A 370 -9.72 13.19 -1.52
CA THR A 370 -8.54 13.54 -0.74
C THR A 370 -7.28 13.75 -1.56
N GLY A 371 -7.23 13.28 -2.82
CA GLY A 371 -6.06 13.44 -3.69
C GLY A 371 -4.94 12.43 -3.40
N ILE A 372 -5.23 11.29 -2.78
CA ILE A 372 -4.28 10.17 -2.64
C ILE A 372 -4.35 9.25 -3.85
N THR A 373 -3.28 8.53 -4.12
CA THR A 373 -3.18 7.62 -5.27
C THR A 373 -3.79 6.25 -4.97
N MET A 374 -4.31 5.58 -6.01
CA MET A 374 -4.78 4.20 -5.94
C MET A 374 -3.57 3.24 -5.91
N PRO A 375 -3.41 2.39 -4.87
CA PRO A 375 -2.25 1.52 -4.72
C PRO A 375 -1.98 0.68 -5.97
N TYR A 376 -0.73 0.62 -6.43
CA TYR A 376 -0.25 -0.13 -7.60
C TYR A 376 -0.80 0.32 -8.97
N VAL A 377 -1.88 1.09 -9.04
CA VAL A 377 -2.62 1.40 -10.28
C VAL A 377 -2.38 2.84 -10.75
N SER A 378 -2.54 3.84 -9.86
CA SER A 378 -2.37 5.25 -10.22
C SER A 378 -0.97 5.59 -10.70
N TYR A 379 -0.87 6.58 -11.57
CA TYR A 379 0.41 7.20 -11.87
C TYR A 379 0.97 7.90 -10.64
N GLY A 380 2.20 7.51 -10.25
CA GLY A 380 2.86 8.11 -9.10
C GLY A 380 4.07 7.30 -8.65
N GLY A 381 5.28 7.76 -9.00
CA GLY A 381 6.51 7.03 -8.74
C GLY A 381 6.74 6.71 -7.27
N SER A 382 6.67 7.74 -6.40
CA SER A 382 6.90 7.58 -4.95
C SER A 382 5.87 6.63 -4.32
N SER A 383 4.59 6.76 -4.71
CA SER A 383 3.52 5.93 -4.18
C SER A 383 3.65 4.47 -4.63
N LEU A 384 3.97 4.23 -5.89
CA LEU A 384 4.19 2.87 -6.40
C LEU A 384 5.37 2.19 -5.69
N ILE A 385 6.50 2.90 -5.52
CA ILE A 385 7.66 2.38 -4.81
C ILE A 385 7.28 2.05 -3.35
N ALA A 386 6.59 2.93 -2.65
CA ALA A 386 6.11 2.69 -1.29
C ALA A 386 5.15 1.49 -1.21
N CYS A 387 4.22 1.35 -2.16
CA CYS A 387 3.33 0.18 -2.24
C CYS A 387 4.12 -1.12 -2.47
N MET A 388 5.18 -1.09 -3.28
CA MET A 388 6.04 -2.27 -3.48
C MET A 388 6.85 -2.59 -2.22
N MET A 389 7.26 -1.59 -1.41
CA MET A 389 7.85 -1.83 -0.09
C MET A 389 6.85 -2.53 0.85
N LEU A 390 5.59 -2.10 0.87
CA LEU A 390 4.52 -2.77 1.65
C LEU A 390 4.33 -4.22 1.19
N HIS A 391 4.35 -4.45 -0.13
CA HIS A 391 4.29 -5.80 -0.68
C HIS A 391 5.49 -6.65 -0.22
N GLY A 392 6.68 -6.06 -0.14
CA GLY A 392 7.88 -6.70 0.42
C GLY A 392 7.70 -7.12 1.89
N ILE A 393 7.11 -6.25 2.72
CA ILE A 393 6.78 -6.57 4.12
C ILE A 393 5.83 -7.77 4.19
N LEU A 394 4.75 -7.77 3.41
CA LEU A 394 3.75 -8.84 3.38
C LEU A 394 4.34 -10.17 2.92
N GLN A 395 5.15 -10.15 1.86
CA GLN A 395 5.80 -11.35 1.33
C GLN A 395 6.83 -11.92 2.30
N SER A 396 7.60 -11.07 2.98
CA SER A 396 8.56 -11.49 3.99
C SER A 396 7.87 -12.10 5.21
N ALA A 397 6.75 -11.53 5.66
CA ALA A 397 5.96 -12.07 6.75
C ALA A 397 5.35 -13.44 6.40
N ALA A 398 4.86 -13.60 5.16
CA ALA A 398 4.34 -14.89 4.69
C ALA A 398 5.44 -15.98 4.64
N ASP A 399 6.63 -15.63 4.15
CA ASP A 399 7.78 -16.54 4.10
C ASP A 399 8.29 -16.89 5.51
N TYR A 400 8.32 -15.92 6.42
CA TYR A 400 8.65 -16.16 7.82
C TYR A 400 7.74 -17.22 8.45
N ASN A 401 6.42 -17.05 8.29
CA ASN A 401 5.44 -17.99 8.83
C ASN A 401 5.58 -19.38 8.22
N GLY A 402 5.82 -19.47 6.91
CA GLY A 402 6.01 -20.73 6.24
C GLY A 402 7.26 -21.50 6.71
N ARG A 403 8.36 -20.77 6.96
CA ARG A 403 9.59 -21.37 7.51
C ARG A 403 9.43 -21.84 8.96
N MET A 404 8.65 -21.09 9.77
CA MET A 404 8.36 -21.52 11.15
C MET A 404 7.51 -22.79 11.16
N LEU A 405 6.48 -22.85 10.35
CA LEU A 405 5.65 -24.05 10.22
C LEU A 405 6.46 -25.28 9.74
N GLU A 406 7.39 -25.08 8.79
CA GLU A 406 8.26 -26.16 8.31
C GLU A 406 9.17 -26.70 9.43
N ARG A 407 9.70 -25.82 10.28
CA ARG A 407 10.49 -26.21 11.45
C ARG A 407 9.65 -26.98 12.47
N GLU A 408 8.48 -26.46 12.84
CA GLU A 408 7.56 -27.12 13.78
C GLU A 408 7.22 -28.54 13.29
N LEU A 409 6.90 -28.71 12.00
CA LEU A 409 6.61 -30.02 11.41
C LEU A 409 7.84 -30.95 11.40
N TYR A 410 9.03 -30.40 11.18
CA TYR A 410 10.27 -31.16 11.23
C TYR A 410 10.56 -31.64 12.66
N ASP A 411 10.42 -30.76 13.67
CA ASP A 411 10.63 -31.07 15.08
C ASP A 411 9.59 -32.10 15.60
N GLU A 412 8.33 -32.02 15.15
CA GLU A 412 7.30 -33.02 15.45
C GLU A 412 7.63 -34.39 14.82
N GLN A 413 8.16 -34.42 13.60
CA GLN A 413 8.43 -35.66 12.88
C GLN A 413 9.71 -36.35 13.33
N TYR A 414 10.75 -35.57 13.66
CA TYR A 414 12.10 -36.10 13.95
C TYR A 414 12.55 -35.83 15.39
N GLY A 415 11.95 -34.90 16.14
CA GLY A 415 12.26 -34.61 17.54
C GLY A 415 11.78 -35.70 18.49
N ALA A 416 10.77 -36.49 18.11
CA ALA A 416 10.31 -37.64 18.90
C ALA A 416 11.27 -38.87 18.83
N ASP A 417 12.19 -38.90 17.87
CA ASP A 417 13.11 -40.04 17.67
C ASP A 417 14.47 -39.86 18.33
N ASN A 418 14.82 -38.68 18.80
CA ASN A 418 16.07 -38.36 19.52
C ASN A 418 15.83 -38.23 21.04
N GLY A 419 15.14 -39.22 21.61
CA GLY A 419 15.26 -39.53 23.01
C GLY A 419 16.62 -40.22 23.26
N TYR A 420 17.49 -39.54 24.02
CA TYR A 420 18.83 -39.90 24.43
C TYR A 420 19.94 -39.61 23.40
N ASP A 421 20.51 -38.43 23.52
CA ASP A 421 21.95 -38.25 23.65
C ASP A 421 22.22 -36.84 24.26
N GLU A 422 22.48 -36.90 25.56
CA GLU A 422 23.10 -35.85 26.34
C GLU A 422 24.55 -35.74 25.89
N TYR A 423 24.86 -34.86 24.92
CA TYR A 423 26.21 -34.41 24.63
C TYR A 423 26.32 -32.92 24.75
N ASP A 424 27.17 -32.52 25.69
CA ASP A 424 27.72 -31.20 25.97
C ASP A 424 27.80 -30.28 24.74
N ASP A 425 27.02 -29.22 24.71
CA ASP A 425 27.34 -28.02 23.97
C ASP A 425 27.92 -26.95 24.93
N GLU A 426 29.19 -27.16 25.29
CA GLU A 426 30.09 -26.05 25.57
C GLU A 426 30.43 -25.36 24.24
N ALA A 427 29.70 -24.32 23.85
CA ALA A 427 30.23 -23.16 23.13
C ALA A 427 29.10 -22.18 22.77
N GLY A 428 29.13 -21.02 23.41
CA GLY A 428 28.39 -19.85 22.93
C GLY A 428 27.40 -19.22 23.91
N ASP A 429 27.89 -18.97 25.11
CA ASP A 429 27.27 -18.02 26.03
C ASP A 429 27.34 -16.60 25.43
N ASP A 430 26.24 -16.11 24.88
CA ASP A 430 26.05 -14.69 24.60
C ASP A 430 24.68 -14.25 25.11
N GLY A 431 24.66 -13.90 26.43
CA GLY A 431 23.85 -12.81 26.96
C GLY A 431 22.36 -13.05 27.14
N ALA A 432 21.95 -14.06 27.89
CA ALA A 432 20.63 -14.04 28.55
C ALA A 432 20.64 -13.06 29.72
N TYR A 433 19.99 -11.93 29.60
CA TYR A 433 19.69 -11.07 30.73
C TYR A 433 18.63 -11.73 31.61
N GLU A 434 19.08 -12.34 32.70
CA GLU A 434 18.29 -12.73 33.87
C GLU A 434 17.71 -11.48 34.52
N TYR A 435 16.40 -11.37 34.60
CA TYR A 435 15.70 -10.42 35.44
C TYR A 435 15.52 -11.09 36.83
N SER A 436 16.47 -10.85 37.73
CA SER A 436 16.28 -11.17 39.16
C SER A 436 15.27 -10.20 39.76
N GLY A 437 14.09 -10.71 40.09
CA GLY A 437 13.19 -10.05 41.01
C GLY A 437 13.70 -10.30 42.42
N GLU A 438 14.05 -9.26 43.12
CA GLU A 438 14.06 -9.24 44.58
C GLU A 438 12.93 -8.35 45.06
N GLY A 439 12.07 -8.97 45.86
CA GLY A 439 11.07 -8.32 46.67
C GLY A 439 11.65 -7.84 47.98
N GLU A 440 10.76 -7.24 48.76
CA GLU A 440 10.81 -6.83 50.16
C GLU A 440 11.37 -5.43 50.48
N ALA A 441 10.53 -4.57 50.85
CA ALA A 441 10.10 -3.98 52.12
C ALA A 441 9.29 -2.70 51.86
#